data_b822e103bb9f9bf8c3ae3d80a6dfaeec
#
_entry.id   b822e103bb9f9bf8c3ae3d80a6dfaeec
#
_cell.length_a   1.000
_cell.length_b   1.000
_cell.length_c   1.000
_cell.angle_alpha   90.00
_cell.angle_beta   90.00
_cell.angle_gamma   90.00
#
_symmetry.space_group_name_H-M   'P 1'
#
loop_
_entity.id
_entity.type
_entity.pdbx_description
1 polymer ?
#
loop_
_entity_poly.entity_id
_entity_poly.type
_entity_poly.pdbx_seq_one_letter_code
_entity_poly.pdbx_strand_id
1 'polypeptide(L)'
;MSEIEIVGTAAGDARITWHRAAGKRAPRAVLAVSHGAGGGIEARDLRALAAELPPLGIAVALVEQPWRVAGKRLAPAPKVLDAGWREVWPALAKPGAPVVAGGRSAGARVACRTAEELGAHAVLALAFPLHPPGKPEKSRADELLAPVAAGVPTLVVQGGRDPFGRPAEFPAGPELLEVPYADHGFAVPKSADITQEQALTLLTDTVAGWLSLGE
;
A
#
# COMPACT_ATOMS: atom_id res chain seq x y z
N MET A 1 -6.46 13.80 14.66
CA MET A 1 -6.54 12.71 15.66
C MET A 1 -6.82 11.42 14.91
N SER A 2 -6.08 10.35 15.22
CA SER A 2 -6.34 9.03 14.65
C SER A 2 -7.45 8.33 15.45
N GLU A 3 -8.32 7.61 14.76
CA GLU A 3 -9.41 6.81 15.33
C GLU A 3 -9.11 5.33 15.05
N ILE A 4 -9.36 4.45 16.00
CA ILE A 4 -9.14 3.02 15.85
C ILE A 4 -10.50 2.32 15.71
N GLU A 5 -10.61 1.49 14.66
CA GLU A 5 -11.75 0.59 14.44
C GLU A 5 -11.24 -0.86 14.44
N ILE A 6 -11.91 -1.72 15.17
CA ILE A 6 -11.64 -3.17 15.17
C ILE A 6 -12.68 -3.84 14.29
N VAL A 7 -12.21 -4.69 13.39
CA VAL A 7 -13.05 -5.47 12.47
C VAL A 7 -12.79 -6.95 12.71
N GLY A 8 -13.82 -7.66 13.20
CA GLY A 8 -13.76 -9.11 13.36
C GLY A 8 -13.71 -9.81 12.01
N THR A 9 -12.80 -10.75 11.83
CA THR A 9 -12.65 -11.59 10.64
C THR A 9 -12.55 -13.06 11.05
N ALA A 10 -12.72 -13.98 10.10
CA ALA A 10 -12.56 -15.42 10.35
C ALA A 10 -11.14 -15.78 10.83
N ALA A 11 -10.14 -14.94 10.53
CA ALA A 11 -8.75 -15.12 10.94
C ALA A 11 -8.40 -14.44 12.28
N GLY A 12 -9.37 -13.77 12.93
CA GLY A 12 -9.22 -12.95 14.13
C GLY A 12 -9.49 -11.48 13.86
N ASP A 13 -9.25 -10.62 14.84
CA ASP A 13 -9.50 -9.20 14.72
C ASP A 13 -8.45 -8.50 13.85
N ALA A 14 -8.90 -7.75 12.85
CA ALA A 14 -8.11 -6.75 12.16
C ALA A 14 -8.28 -5.39 12.84
N ARG A 15 -7.31 -4.49 12.65
CA ARG A 15 -7.35 -3.13 13.19
C ARG A 15 -7.17 -2.13 12.06
N ILE A 16 -8.06 -1.14 12.00
CA ILE A 16 -7.93 0.01 11.11
C ILE A 16 -7.58 1.23 11.97
N THR A 17 -6.47 1.87 11.67
CA THR A 17 -6.14 3.19 12.22
C THR A 17 -6.47 4.24 11.17
N TRP A 18 -7.55 4.98 11.42
CA TRP A 18 -8.04 6.01 10.53
C TRP A 18 -7.33 7.34 10.74
N HIS A 19 -6.82 7.92 9.66
CA HIS A 19 -6.40 9.29 9.55
C HIS A 19 -7.41 10.01 8.65
N ARG A 20 -8.39 10.68 9.28
CA ARG A 20 -9.51 11.29 8.56
C ARG A 20 -9.05 12.49 7.73
N ALA A 21 -9.65 12.66 6.56
CA ALA A 21 -9.45 13.84 5.73
C ALA A 21 -9.77 15.13 6.52
N ALA A 22 -9.01 16.18 6.28
CA ALA A 22 -9.23 17.47 6.91
C ALA A 22 -10.54 18.11 6.45
N GLY A 23 -11.20 18.83 7.38
CA GLY A 23 -12.43 19.55 7.09
C GLY A 23 -13.70 18.77 7.44
N LYS A 24 -14.86 19.34 7.03
CA LYS A 24 -16.20 18.80 7.35
C LYS A 24 -16.84 18.03 6.17
N ARG A 25 -16.21 18.05 5.01
CA ARG A 25 -16.72 17.36 3.82
C ARG A 25 -16.34 15.88 3.86
N ALA A 26 -17.08 15.06 3.13
CA ALA A 26 -16.67 13.68 2.86
C ALA A 26 -15.29 13.67 2.20
N PRO A 27 -14.47 12.64 2.46
CA PRO A 27 -13.17 12.53 1.81
C PRO A 27 -13.34 12.38 0.29
N ARG A 28 -12.39 12.89 -0.48
CA ARG A 28 -12.34 12.71 -1.94
C ARG A 28 -12.06 11.23 -2.30
N ALA A 29 -11.24 10.59 -1.50
CA ALA A 29 -10.93 9.17 -1.61
C ALA A 29 -10.54 8.61 -0.23
N VAL A 30 -10.60 7.30 -0.12
CA VAL A 30 -10.02 6.53 0.99
C VAL A 30 -8.82 5.77 0.45
N LEU A 31 -7.62 6.08 0.92
CA LEU A 31 -6.44 5.25 0.69
C LEU A 31 -6.34 4.21 1.81
N ALA A 32 -6.67 2.97 1.50
CA ALA A 32 -6.55 1.85 2.41
C ALA A 32 -5.21 1.14 2.18
N VAL A 33 -4.31 1.15 3.15
CA VAL A 33 -2.98 0.56 3.01
C VAL A 33 -2.67 -0.43 4.12
N SER A 34 -2.24 -1.63 3.72
CA SER A 34 -1.79 -2.68 4.65
C SER A 34 -0.26 -2.80 4.65
N HIS A 35 0.25 -3.40 5.72
CA HIS A 35 1.69 -3.53 5.98
C HIS A 35 2.33 -4.75 5.31
N GLY A 36 3.66 -4.80 5.30
CA GLY A 36 4.46 -5.94 4.86
C GLY A 36 4.53 -7.07 5.89
N ALA A 37 5.10 -8.22 5.47
CA ALA A 37 5.25 -9.40 6.33
C ALA A 37 6.24 -9.20 7.49
N GLY A 38 7.23 -8.31 7.33
CA GLY A 38 8.29 -8.06 8.32
C GLY A 38 8.07 -6.84 9.21
N GLY A 39 6.94 -6.12 9.08
CA GLY A 39 6.67 -4.89 9.81
C GLY A 39 5.19 -4.68 10.09
N GLY A 40 4.82 -3.49 10.57
CA GLY A 40 3.45 -3.06 10.82
C GLY A 40 3.17 -1.71 10.17
N ILE A 41 2.13 -1.04 10.65
CA ILE A 41 1.71 0.27 10.16
C ILE A 41 2.66 1.41 10.57
N GLU A 42 3.64 1.12 11.41
CA GLU A 42 4.72 2.04 11.81
C GLU A 42 5.77 2.26 10.71
N ALA A 43 5.68 1.54 9.59
CA ALA A 43 6.59 1.70 8.44
C ALA A 43 6.61 3.16 7.97
N ARG A 44 7.80 3.66 7.62
CA ARG A 44 8.04 5.10 7.33
C ARG A 44 7.21 5.65 6.19
N ASP A 45 7.03 4.85 5.14
CA ASP A 45 6.21 5.13 3.98
C ASP A 45 4.72 5.24 4.35
N LEU A 46 4.20 4.29 5.11
CA LEU A 46 2.81 4.31 5.57
C LEU A 46 2.53 5.49 6.49
N ARG A 47 3.47 5.80 7.39
CA ARG A 47 3.37 6.97 8.27
C ARG A 47 3.43 8.29 7.52
N ALA A 48 4.29 8.39 6.51
CA ALA A 48 4.38 9.58 5.66
C ALA A 48 3.06 9.83 4.92
N LEU A 49 2.48 8.81 4.28
CA LEU A 49 1.18 8.93 3.63
C LEU A 49 0.06 9.33 4.61
N ALA A 50 0.07 8.75 5.82
CA ALA A 50 -0.92 9.06 6.85
C ALA A 50 -0.77 10.48 7.45
N ALA A 51 0.40 11.10 7.32
CA ALA A 51 0.63 12.48 7.73
C ALA A 51 0.26 13.48 6.63
N GLU A 52 0.66 13.20 5.38
CA GLU A 52 0.63 14.18 4.30
C GLU A 52 -0.70 14.20 3.49
N LEU A 53 -1.40 13.07 3.36
CA LEU A 53 -2.60 13.00 2.52
C LEU A 53 -3.89 13.56 3.17
N PRO A 54 -4.12 13.44 4.49
CA PRO A 54 -5.34 13.94 5.10
C PRO A 54 -5.58 15.45 4.92
N PRO A 55 -4.58 16.33 4.98
CA PRO A 55 -4.74 17.75 4.64
C PRO A 55 -5.23 18.01 3.22
N LEU A 56 -4.96 17.07 2.30
CA LEU A 56 -5.35 17.13 0.88
C LEU A 56 -6.76 16.55 0.61
N GLY A 57 -7.51 16.22 1.66
CA GLY A 57 -8.87 15.70 1.54
C GLY A 57 -8.96 14.20 1.30
N ILE A 58 -7.87 13.45 1.46
CA ILE A 58 -7.81 11.99 1.30
C ILE A 58 -7.77 11.36 2.69
N ALA A 59 -8.73 10.49 3.01
CA ALA A 59 -8.66 9.72 4.24
C ALA A 59 -7.66 8.55 4.07
N VAL A 60 -6.81 8.33 5.07
CA VAL A 60 -5.88 7.20 5.07
C VAL A 60 -6.28 6.20 6.14
N ALA A 61 -6.51 4.95 5.71
CA ALA A 61 -6.81 3.81 6.57
C ALA A 61 -5.58 2.89 6.63
N LEU A 62 -4.87 2.91 7.75
CA LEU A 62 -3.76 1.98 7.98
C LEU A 62 -4.32 0.69 8.55
N VAL A 63 -4.21 -0.41 7.81
CA VAL A 63 -4.83 -1.69 8.15
C VAL A 63 -3.78 -2.68 8.67
N GLU A 64 -3.94 -3.08 9.93
CA GLU A 64 -3.21 -4.20 10.51
C GLU A 64 -4.02 -5.49 10.35
N GLN A 65 -3.42 -6.45 9.65
CA GLN A 65 -4.02 -7.75 9.40
C GLN A 65 -4.15 -8.58 10.70
N PRO A 66 -5.13 -9.50 10.79
CA PRO A 66 -5.41 -10.28 12.01
C PRO A 66 -4.19 -10.97 12.63
N TRP A 67 -3.32 -11.54 11.81
CA TRP A 67 -2.11 -12.20 12.32
C TRP A 67 -1.17 -11.21 13.04
N ARG A 68 -1.11 -9.96 12.58
CA ARG A 68 -0.28 -8.91 13.20
C ARG A 68 -0.91 -8.43 14.51
N VAL A 69 -2.21 -8.20 14.51
CA VAL A 69 -2.96 -7.84 15.72
C VAL A 69 -2.83 -8.92 16.80
N ALA A 70 -2.83 -10.19 16.40
CA ALA A 70 -2.60 -11.33 17.30
C ALA A 70 -1.13 -11.50 17.74
N GLY A 71 -0.22 -10.58 17.38
CA GLY A 71 1.20 -10.61 17.75
C GLY A 71 2.03 -11.71 17.11
N LYS A 72 1.53 -12.36 16.06
CA LYS A 72 2.28 -13.40 15.35
C LYS A 72 3.45 -12.81 14.59
N ARG A 73 4.59 -13.50 14.59
CA ARG A 73 5.82 -13.03 13.91
C ARG A 73 5.85 -13.36 12.43
N LEU A 74 5.17 -14.42 12.01
CA LEU A 74 5.16 -14.89 10.62
C LEU A 74 3.81 -14.59 9.98
N ALA A 75 3.85 -13.98 8.81
CA ALA A 75 2.66 -13.79 7.99
C ALA A 75 2.12 -15.16 7.55
N PRO A 76 0.80 -15.35 7.55
CA PRO A 76 0.19 -16.57 7.05
C PRO A 76 0.28 -16.67 5.52
N ALA A 77 -0.21 -17.80 4.98
CA ALA A 77 -0.28 -18.02 3.54
C ALA A 77 -1.07 -16.90 2.83
N PRO A 78 -0.74 -16.58 1.56
CA PRO A 78 -1.40 -15.51 0.80
C PRO A 78 -2.93 -15.55 0.84
N LYS A 79 -3.53 -16.74 0.72
CA LYS A 79 -5.00 -16.90 0.79
C LYS A 79 -5.62 -16.39 2.10
N VAL A 80 -4.91 -16.52 3.21
CA VAL A 80 -5.40 -16.04 4.52
C VAL A 80 -5.30 -14.52 4.60
N LEU A 81 -4.23 -13.94 4.04
CA LEU A 81 -4.08 -12.48 3.94
C LEU A 81 -5.20 -11.87 3.08
N ASP A 82 -5.48 -12.49 1.93
CA ASP A 82 -6.52 -12.03 1.02
C ASP A 82 -7.92 -12.14 1.66
N ALA A 83 -8.20 -13.24 2.36
CA ALA A 83 -9.46 -13.41 3.09
C ALA A 83 -9.66 -12.31 4.16
N GLY A 84 -8.65 -12.09 5.00
CA GLY A 84 -8.71 -11.02 6.01
C GLY A 84 -8.92 -9.63 5.39
N TRP A 85 -8.30 -9.35 4.25
CA TRP A 85 -8.48 -8.09 3.53
C TRP A 85 -9.89 -7.92 2.99
N ARG A 86 -10.47 -8.98 2.39
CA ARG A 86 -11.88 -8.97 1.93
C ARG A 86 -12.86 -8.67 3.05
N GLU A 87 -12.65 -9.27 4.20
CA GLU A 87 -13.54 -9.09 5.36
C GLU A 87 -13.42 -7.68 5.98
N VAL A 88 -12.29 -7.02 5.82
CA VAL A 88 -12.08 -5.61 6.24
C VAL A 88 -12.68 -4.62 5.24
N TRP A 89 -12.78 -4.98 3.95
CA TRP A 89 -13.17 -4.07 2.87
C TRP A 89 -14.49 -3.31 3.08
N PRO A 90 -15.58 -3.92 3.57
CA PRO A 90 -16.82 -3.19 3.85
C PRO A 90 -16.65 -2.02 4.84
N ALA A 91 -15.75 -2.14 5.82
CA ALA A 91 -15.45 -1.05 6.75
C ALA A 91 -14.72 0.10 6.06
N LEU A 92 -13.83 -0.20 5.11
CA LEU A 92 -13.09 0.78 4.32
C LEU A 92 -14.01 1.57 3.35
N ALA A 93 -15.09 0.95 2.89
CA ALA A 93 -16.07 1.57 2.00
C ALA A 93 -17.14 2.43 2.73
N LYS A 94 -17.26 2.32 4.06
CA LYS A 94 -18.26 3.08 4.86
C LYS A 94 -18.27 4.59 4.61
N PRO A 95 -17.13 5.28 4.38
CA PRO A 95 -17.13 6.71 4.10
C PRO A 95 -17.87 7.12 2.81
N GLY A 96 -18.19 6.17 1.92
CA GLY A 96 -18.91 6.43 0.68
C GLY A 96 -18.10 7.14 -0.41
N ALA A 97 -16.77 7.17 -0.26
CA ALA A 97 -15.83 7.71 -1.23
C ALA A 97 -15.13 6.56 -1.99
N PRO A 98 -14.56 6.81 -3.19
CA PRO A 98 -13.74 5.83 -3.90
C PRO A 98 -12.64 5.26 -3.01
N VAL A 99 -12.48 3.94 -2.98
CA VAL A 99 -11.45 3.27 -2.18
C VAL A 99 -10.29 2.86 -3.07
N VAL A 100 -9.11 3.35 -2.76
CA VAL A 100 -7.84 2.93 -3.36
C VAL A 100 -7.27 1.81 -2.51
N ALA A 101 -7.14 0.62 -3.08
CA ALA A 101 -6.50 -0.52 -2.43
C ALA A 101 -4.99 -0.34 -2.45
N GLY A 102 -4.34 -0.43 -1.30
CA GLY A 102 -2.90 -0.26 -1.27
C GLY A 102 -2.21 -1.11 -0.22
N GLY A 103 -0.93 -1.08 -0.27
CA GLY A 103 -0.11 -1.73 0.73
C GLY A 103 1.36 -1.74 0.39
N ARG A 104 2.12 -2.18 1.37
CA ARG A 104 3.56 -2.33 1.28
C ARG A 104 3.94 -3.81 1.23
N SER A 105 4.80 -4.21 0.29
CA SER A 105 5.35 -5.56 0.18
C SER A 105 4.24 -6.63 0.13
N ALA A 106 4.06 -7.45 1.17
CA ALA A 106 2.98 -8.42 1.23
C ALA A 106 1.60 -7.76 1.10
N GLY A 107 1.39 -6.58 1.70
CA GLY A 107 0.16 -5.80 1.55
C GLY A 107 -0.10 -5.32 0.12
N ALA A 108 0.95 -4.93 -0.62
CA ALA A 108 0.86 -4.57 -2.03
C ALA A 108 0.36 -5.75 -2.88
N ARG A 109 0.88 -6.95 -2.62
CA ARG A 109 0.43 -8.18 -3.30
C ARG A 109 -1.04 -8.49 -3.01
N VAL A 110 -1.49 -8.32 -1.75
CA VAL A 110 -2.90 -8.49 -1.38
C VAL A 110 -3.76 -7.50 -2.17
N ALA A 111 -3.40 -6.21 -2.16
CA ALA A 111 -4.12 -5.18 -2.90
C ALA A 111 -4.26 -5.53 -4.39
N CYS A 112 -3.15 -5.92 -5.05
CA CYS A 112 -3.18 -6.31 -6.46
C CYS A 112 -4.09 -7.52 -6.74
N ARG A 113 -4.01 -8.59 -5.91
CA ARG A 113 -4.82 -9.81 -6.14
C ARG A 113 -6.30 -9.64 -5.91
N THR A 114 -6.70 -8.66 -5.10
CA THR A 114 -8.11 -8.51 -4.66
C THR A 114 -8.80 -7.28 -5.23
N ALA A 115 -8.09 -6.41 -5.94
CA ALA A 115 -8.59 -5.12 -6.40
C ALA A 115 -9.85 -5.22 -7.28
N GLU A 116 -9.82 -6.10 -8.28
CA GLU A 116 -10.92 -6.28 -9.23
C GLU A 116 -12.20 -6.74 -8.51
N GLU A 117 -12.11 -7.84 -7.76
CA GLU A 117 -13.28 -8.43 -7.08
C GLU A 117 -13.89 -7.50 -6.01
N LEU A 118 -13.08 -6.64 -5.39
CA LEU A 118 -13.51 -5.68 -4.37
C LEU A 118 -13.98 -4.35 -4.97
N GLY A 119 -13.91 -4.18 -6.28
CA GLY A 119 -14.26 -2.93 -6.93
C GLY A 119 -13.37 -1.77 -6.48
N ALA A 120 -12.08 -2.02 -6.26
CA ALA A 120 -11.15 -0.95 -5.91
C ALA A 120 -11.08 0.08 -7.04
N HIS A 121 -11.12 1.35 -6.68
CA HIS A 121 -11.02 2.45 -7.64
C HIS A 121 -9.65 2.51 -8.31
N ALA A 122 -8.59 2.19 -7.56
CA ALA A 122 -7.21 2.15 -8.03
C ALA A 122 -6.37 1.27 -7.08
N VAL A 123 -5.12 0.96 -7.48
CA VAL A 123 -4.16 0.21 -6.66
C VAL A 123 -2.88 1.01 -6.45
N LEU A 124 -2.46 1.15 -5.19
CA LEU A 124 -1.14 1.67 -4.81
C LEU A 124 -0.26 0.53 -4.28
N ALA A 125 0.76 0.15 -5.05
CA ALA A 125 1.71 -0.90 -4.71
C ALA A 125 3.05 -0.30 -4.24
N LEU A 126 3.28 -0.26 -2.92
CA LEU A 126 4.52 0.24 -2.33
C LEU A 126 5.52 -0.90 -2.14
N ALA A 127 6.75 -0.73 -2.65
CA ALA A 127 7.81 -1.75 -2.58
C ALA A 127 7.27 -3.14 -2.94
N PHE A 128 6.67 -3.25 -4.13
CA PHE A 128 6.10 -4.52 -4.59
C PHE A 128 7.21 -5.57 -4.76
N PRO A 129 7.13 -6.73 -4.08
CA PRO A 129 8.19 -7.73 -4.15
C PRO A 129 8.04 -8.56 -5.42
N LEU A 130 8.53 -8.03 -6.56
CA LEU A 130 8.42 -8.64 -7.88
C LEU A 130 8.94 -10.07 -7.91
N HIS A 131 9.99 -10.35 -7.14
CA HIS A 131 10.54 -11.70 -6.94
C HIS A 131 11.24 -11.79 -5.56
N PRO A 132 11.54 -12.98 -5.04
CA PRO A 132 12.44 -13.13 -3.89
C PRO A 132 13.86 -12.65 -4.27
N PRO A 133 14.63 -12.08 -3.33
CA PRO A 133 16.00 -11.65 -3.60
C PRO A 133 16.85 -12.76 -4.23
N GLY A 134 17.52 -12.43 -5.35
CA GLY A 134 18.38 -13.36 -6.07
C GLY A 134 17.65 -14.49 -6.81
N LYS A 135 16.32 -14.41 -6.97
CA LYS A 135 15.49 -15.41 -7.66
C LYS A 135 14.52 -14.78 -8.64
N PRO A 136 15.01 -14.09 -9.68
CA PRO A 136 14.14 -13.40 -10.66
C PRO A 136 13.23 -14.36 -11.43
N GLU A 137 13.60 -15.64 -11.56
CA GLU A 137 12.77 -16.67 -12.17
C GLU A 137 11.48 -16.96 -11.39
N LYS A 138 11.41 -16.55 -10.10
CA LYS A 138 10.20 -16.64 -9.28
C LYS A 138 9.40 -15.36 -9.29
N SER A 139 9.16 -14.84 -10.49
CA SER A 139 8.42 -13.60 -10.70
C SER A 139 6.99 -13.69 -10.15
N ARG A 140 6.50 -12.53 -9.69
CA ARG A 140 5.11 -12.30 -9.27
C ARG A 140 4.46 -11.23 -10.15
N ALA A 141 4.96 -11.05 -11.36
CA ALA A 141 4.43 -10.09 -12.32
C ALA A 141 2.95 -10.30 -12.60
N ASP A 142 2.49 -11.56 -12.63
CA ASP A 142 1.07 -11.88 -12.84
C ASP A 142 0.16 -11.27 -11.77
N GLU A 143 0.61 -11.25 -10.49
CA GLU A 143 -0.16 -10.62 -9.41
C GLU A 143 -0.22 -9.09 -9.59
N LEU A 144 0.88 -8.49 -10.03
CA LEU A 144 0.96 -7.03 -10.28
C LEU A 144 0.13 -6.62 -11.48
N LEU A 145 0.12 -7.42 -12.52
CA LEU A 145 -0.59 -7.13 -13.78
C LEU A 145 -2.10 -7.45 -13.71
N ALA A 146 -2.55 -8.21 -12.72
CA ALA A 146 -3.97 -8.54 -12.58
C ALA A 146 -4.88 -7.31 -12.54
N PRO A 147 -4.68 -6.29 -11.67
CA PRO A 147 -5.50 -5.10 -11.69
C PRO A 147 -5.37 -4.31 -12.99
N VAL A 148 -4.19 -4.25 -13.59
CA VAL A 148 -3.96 -3.56 -14.88
C VAL A 148 -4.78 -4.22 -15.99
N ALA A 149 -4.79 -5.56 -16.06
CA ALA A 149 -5.58 -6.32 -17.03
C ALA A 149 -7.10 -6.12 -16.82
N ALA A 150 -7.53 -5.88 -15.59
CA ALA A 150 -8.91 -5.54 -15.24
C ALA A 150 -9.26 -4.06 -15.47
N GLY A 151 -8.33 -3.24 -15.99
CA GLY A 151 -8.55 -1.82 -16.22
C GLY A 151 -8.51 -0.96 -14.95
N VAL A 152 -8.00 -1.49 -13.84
CA VAL A 152 -7.86 -0.75 -12.57
C VAL A 152 -6.55 0.05 -12.61
N PRO A 153 -6.58 1.40 -12.50
CA PRO A 153 -5.38 2.23 -12.46
C PRO A 153 -4.42 1.74 -11.36
N THR A 154 -3.15 1.56 -11.70
CA THR A 154 -2.18 0.98 -10.78
C THR A 154 -0.89 1.78 -10.78
N LEU A 155 -0.51 2.29 -9.59
CA LEU A 155 0.78 2.94 -9.36
C LEU A 155 1.67 2.04 -8.51
N VAL A 156 2.87 1.80 -9.00
CA VAL A 156 3.96 1.19 -8.24
C VAL A 156 4.92 2.29 -7.76
N VAL A 157 5.22 2.31 -6.48
CA VAL A 157 6.32 3.11 -5.94
C VAL A 157 7.40 2.16 -5.46
N GLN A 158 8.58 2.23 -6.09
CA GLN A 158 9.64 1.23 -5.89
C GLN A 158 10.97 1.87 -5.54
N GLY A 159 11.67 1.28 -4.57
CA GLY A 159 13.03 1.71 -4.24
C GLY A 159 14.03 1.34 -5.33
N GLY A 160 14.91 2.28 -5.73
CA GLY A 160 15.92 2.05 -6.77
C GLY A 160 16.94 0.97 -6.43
N ARG A 161 17.04 0.58 -5.14
CA ARG A 161 17.95 -0.47 -4.64
C ARG A 161 17.19 -1.63 -3.99
N ASP A 162 15.91 -1.79 -4.28
CA ASP A 162 15.10 -2.85 -3.70
C ASP A 162 15.56 -4.23 -4.22
N PRO A 163 16.03 -5.14 -3.35
CA PRO A 163 16.49 -6.47 -3.77
C PRO A 163 15.34 -7.40 -4.18
N PHE A 164 14.10 -7.04 -3.94
CA PHE A 164 12.92 -7.78 -4.38
C PHE A 164 12.42 -7.38 -5.79
N GLY A 165 13.15 -6.56 -6.49
CA GLY A 165 12.90 -6.05 -7.84
C GLY A 165 13.22 -4.56 -7.93
N ARG A 166 14.19 -4.21 -8.79
CA ARG A 166 14.52 -2.80 -9.09
C ARG A 166 13.54 -2.26 -10.11
N PRO A 167 13.32 -0.93 -10.19
CA PRO A 167 12.41 -0.32 -11.15
C PRO A 167 12.54 -0.84 -12.59
N ALA A 168 13.77 -1.01 -13.07
CA ALA A 168 14.06 -1.48 -14.44
C ALA A 168 13.62 -2.95 -14.70
N GLU A 169 13.31 -3.72 -13.67
CA GLU A 169 12.87 -5.12 -13.80
C GLU A 169 11.34 -5.26 -13.92
N PHE A 170 10.61 -4.16 -13.69
CA PHE A 170 9.15 -4.19 -13.70
C PHE A 170 8.59 -4.27 -15.13
N PRO A 171 7.51 -5.05 -15.34
CA PRO A 171 6.84 -5.09 -16.63
C PRO A 171 6.15 -3.76 -16.95
N ALA A 172 5.97 -3.50 -18.23
CA ALA A 172 5.09 -2.41 -18.68
C ALA A 172 3.64 -2.68 -18.26
N GLY A 173 2.89 -1.61 -18.04
CA GLY A 173 1.46 -1.67 -17.69
C GLY A 173 1.11 -0.74 -16.53
N PRO A 174 1.59 -0.96 -15.30
CA PRO A 174 1.37 0.00 -14.23
C PRO A 174 2.22 1.26 -14.42
N GLU A 175 1.75 2.39 -13.87
CA GLU A 175 2.61 3.53 -13.64
C GLU A 175 3.67 3.16 -12.61
N LEU A 176 4.91 3.67 -12.77
CA LEU A 176 6.00 3.33 -11.88
C LEU A 176 6.80 4.58 -11.49
N LEU A 177 6.91 4.81 -10.19
CA LEU A 177 7.83 5.78 -9.60
C LEU A 177 9.03 5.07 -8.99
N GLU A 178 10.23 5.46 -9.39
CA GLU A 178 11.45 5.13 -8.66
C GLU A 178 11.70 6.13 -7.53
N VAL A 179 11.93 5.62 -6.31
CA VAL A 179 12.52 6.41 -5.21
C VAL A 179 14.02 6.14 -5.22
N PRO A 180 14.86 7.09 -5.68
CA PRO A 180 16.30 6.89 -5.85
C PRO A 180 16.97 6.47 -4.53
N TYR A 181 17.98 5.61 -4.62
CA TYR A 181 18.77 5.12 -3.48
C TYR A 181 17.99 4.33 -2.41
N ALA A 182 16.66 4.30 -2.44
CA ALA A 182 15.86 3.64 -1.44
C ALA A 182 15.92 2.11 -1.55
N ASP A 183 15.94 1.44 -0.40
CA ASP A 183 15.83 -0.01 -0.29
C ASP A 183 14.35 -0.46 -0.22
N HIS A 184 14.11 -1.76 0.06
CA HIS A 184 12.77 -2.32 0.24
C HIS A 184 11.96 -1.67 1.36
N GLY A 185 12.61 -1.01 2.32
CA GLY A 185 12.00 -0.27 3.41
C GLY A 185 11.90 1.23 3.15
N PHE A 186 12.19 1.69 1.92
CA PHE A 186 12.40 3.08 1.58
C PHE A 186 13.44 3.78 2.47
N ALA A 187 14.42 3.01 3.00
CA ALA A 187 15.56 3.59 3.68
C ALA A 187 16.59 4.08 2.66
N VAL A 188 17.05 5.29 2.88
CA VAL A 188 18.10 5.92 2.06
C VAL A 188 19.41 5.96 2.84
N PRO A 189 20.56 5.52 2.27
CA PRO A 189 21.86 5.60 2.92
C PRO A 189 22.26 7.05 3.20
N LYS A 190 23.00 7.27 4.28
CA LYS A 190 23.53 8.62 4.60
C LYS A 190 24.46 9.18 3.52
N SER A 191 25.05 8.33 2.69
CA SER A 191 25.95 8.69 1.59
C SER A 191 25.22 8.96 0.26
N ALA A 192 23.87 8.91 0.23
CA ALA A 192 23.11 9.21 -0.96
C ALA A 192 23.02 10.72 -1.23
N ASP A 193 22.81 11.11 -2.47
CA ASP A 193 22.64 12.51 -2.88
C ASP A 193 21.30 13.11 -2.47
N ILE A 194 20.39 12.28 -1.91
CA ILE A 194 19.11 12.71 -1.35
C ILE A 194 19.00 12.31 0.12
N THR A 195 18.25 13.08 0.89
CA THR A 195 17.96 12.76 2.29
C THR A 195 16.78 11.77 2.40
N GLN A 196 16.65 11.14 3.57
CA GLN A 196 15.48 10.32 3.88
C GLN A 196 14.17 11.11 3.76
N GLU A 197 14.15 12.36 4.16
CA GLU A 197 12.99 13.26 4.08
C GLU A 197 12.62 13.51 2.61
N GLN A 198 13.60 13.89 1.78
CA GLN A 198 13.37 14.11 0.34
C GLN A 198 12.82 12.87 -0.36
N ALA A 199 13.29 11.68 0.01
CA ALA A 199 12.78 10.42 -0.54
C ALA A 199 11.30 10.19 -0.16
N LEU A 200 10.92 10.48 1.08
CA LEU A 200 9.54 10.35 1.53
C LEU A 200 8.63 11.43 0.93
N THR A 201 9.12 12.67 0.79
CA THR A 201 8.40 13.75 0.12
C THR A 201 8.13 13.39 -1.34
N LEU A 202 9.14 12.90 -2.08
CA LEU A 202 8.94 12.43 -3.46
C LEU A 202 7.84 11.36 -3.54
N LEU A 203 7.84 10.40 -2.62
CA LEU A 203 6.81 9.35 -2.55
C LEU A 203 5.42 9.96 -2.29
N THR A 204 5.29 10.79 -1.26
CA THR A 204 3.97 11.35 -0.86
C THR A 204 3.41 12.31 -1.90
N ASP A 205 4.24 13.18 -2.48
CA ASP A 205 3.82 14.13 -3.52
C ASP A 205 3.37 13.40 -4.78
N THR A 206 4.11 12.36 -5.19
CA THR A 206 3.70 11.55 -6.35
C THR A 206 2.37 10.86 -6.10
N VAL A 207 2.19 10.23 -4.94
CA VAL A 207 0.92 9.57 -4.61
C VAL A 207 -0.21 10.59 -4.53
N ALA A 208 0.01 11.76 -3.94
CA ALA A 208 -0.99 12.83 -3.88
C ALA A 208 -1.39 13.33 -5.27
N GLY A 209 -0.40 13.59 -6.13
CA GLY A 209 -0.62 13.99 -7.52
C GLY A 209 -1.40 12.94 -8.32
N TRP A 210 -0.98 11.68 -8.22
CA TRP A 210 -1.64 10.57 -8.90
C TRP A 210 -3.11 10.38 -8.48
N LEU A 211 -3.40 10.48 -7.19
CA LEU A 211 -4.77 10.41 -6.66
C LEU A 211 -5.64 11.62 -7.08
N SER A 212 -5.04 12.71 -7.52
CA SER A 212 -5.74 13.92 -7.97
C SER A 212 -6.07 13.92 -9.46
N LEU A 213 -5.39 13.10 -10.27
CA LEU A 213 -5.59 13.03 -11.73
C LEU A 213 -6.81 12.18 -12.13
N GLY A 214 -7.41 11.46 -11.20
CA GLY A 214 -8.58 10.60 -11.43
C GLY A 214 -9.93 11.31 -11.25
N GLU A 215 -9.94 12.64 -11.23
CA GLU A 215 -11.16 13.48 -11.10
C GLU A 215 -11.71 13.98 -12.43
#